data_c5f6cb4d7bf7e6f291009d9d0613cede
#
_entry.id   c5f6cb4d7bf7e6f291009d9d0613cede
#
_cell.length_a   1.000
_cell.length_b   1.000
_cell.length_c   1.000
_cell.angle_alpha   90.00
_cell.angle_beta   90.00
_cell.angle_gamma   90.00
#
_symmetry.space_group_name_H-M   'P 1'
#
loop_
_entity.id
_entity.type
_entity.pdbx_description
1 polymer ?
#
loop_
_entity_poly.entity_id
_entity_poly.type
_entity_poly.pdbx_seq_one_letter_code
_entity_poly.pdbx_strand_id
1 'polypeptide(L)'
;SKDQFLDLAENPDAFVYSINQEDENIGYCVIWELQGFYFLEHFEVFEEFRNQKFGEKILESLQEKFEKLILETEPDSLSEIAERRLRFYERNGFSVIEKNYLQPSYGEGKYAVNLFLMANFEPENLETLVKEIHEIVYEI
;
A
#
# COMPACT_ATOMS: atom_id res chain seq x y z
N SER A 1 10.85 2.40 16.53
CA SER A 1 11.31 3.78 16.68
C SER A 1 11.41 4.47 15.33
N LYS A 2 11.49 5.78 15.34
CA LYS A 2 11.66 6.56 14.10
C LYS A 2 12.93 6.15 13.37
N ASP A 3 13.97 5.79 14.11
CA ASP A 3 15.25 5.44 13.52
C ASP A 3 15.17 4.15 12.70
N GLN A 4 14.36 3.19 13.13
CA GLN A 4 14.16 1.95 12.38
C GLN A 4 13.50 2.23 11.03
N PHE A 5 12.52 3.13 11.01
CA PHE A 5 11.84 3.46 9.76
C PHE A 5 12.73 4.30 8.85
N LEU A 6 13.55 5.17 9.42
CA LEU A 6 14.49 5.97 8.63
C LEU A 6 15.53 5.10 7.95
N ASP A 7 15.97 4.01 8.61
CA ASP A 7 16.93 3.08 8.03
C ASP A 7 16.36 2.36 6.80
N LEU A 8 15.04 2.13 6.78
CA LEU A 8 14.38 1.51 5.62
C LEU A 8 14.21 2.48 4.45
N ALA A 9 14.37 3.77 4.69
CA ALA A 9 14.13 4.81 3.70
C ALA A 9 15.39 5.24 2.96
N GLU A 10 16.37 4.36 2.81
CA GLU A 10 17.61 4.69 2.07
C GLU A 10 17.38 4.80 0.56
N ASN A 11 16.30 4.20 0.05
CA ASN A 11 15.95 4.34 -1.36
C ASN A 11 15.33 5.73 -1.59
N PRO A 12 15.85 6.53 -2.55
CA PRO A 12 15.35 7.89 -2.76
C PRO A 12 13.90 7.98 -3.22
N ASP A 13 13.33 6.88 -3.73
CA ASP A 13 11.95 6.86 -4.21
C ASP A 13 10.95 6.40 -3.15
N ALA A 14 11.44 6.03 -1.96
CA ALA A 14 10.59 5.52 -0.88
C ALA A 14 10.52 6.51 0.29
N PHE A 15 9.32 6.69 0.82
CA PHE A 15 9.06 7.49 2.01
C PHE A 15 8.47 6.61 3.10
N VAL A 16 9.09 6.62 4.28
CA VAL A 16 8.58 5.88 5.43
C VAL A 16 7.96 6.86 6.41
N TYR A 17 6.68 6.67 6.70
CA TYR A 17 5.94 7.55 7.61
C TYR A 17 5.54 6.80 8.87
N SER A 18 5.87 7.40 10.01
CA SER A 18 5.33 7.00 11.30
C SER A 18 3.98 7.67 11.45
N ILE A 19 2.96 6.91 11.82
CA ILE A 19 1.61 7.43 11.97
C ILE A 19 1.37 7.70 13.45
N ASN A 20 1.10 8.95 13.80
CA ASN A 20 0.95 9.35 15.20
C ASN A 20 -0.41 9.99 15.46
N GLN A 21 -0.94 9.69 16.65
CA GLN A 21 -2.16 10.28 17.16
C GLN A 21 -1.87 10.78 18.57
N GLU A 22 -1.94 12.10 18.80
CA GLU A 22 -1.70 12.72 20.11
C GLU A 22 -0.42 12.21 20.81
N ASP A 23 0.71 12.27 20.15
CA ASP A 23 2.02 11.81 20.67
C ASP A 23 2.19 10.30 20.79
N GLU A 24 1.19 9.51 20.42
CA GLU A 24 1.33 8.06 20.37
C GLU A 24 1.58 7.59 18.94
N ASN A 25 2.54 6.67 18.78
CA ASN A 25 2.78 6.04 17.50
C ASN A 25 1.80 4.88 17.35
N ILE A 26 0.85 5.01 16.43
CA ILE A 26 -0.21 4.01 16.24
C ILE A 26 0.00 3.11 15.02
N GLY A 27 1.01 3.38 14.21
CA GLY A 27 1.26 2.57 13.02
C GLY A 27 2.32 3.19 12.13
N TYR A 28 2.43 2.63 10.92
CA TYR A 28 3.36 3.15 9.92
C TYR A 28 2.86 2.83 8.52
N CYS A 29 3.44 3.52 7.54
CA CYS A 29 3.23 3.18 6.13
C CYS A 29 4.49 3.49 5.33
N VAL A 30 4.64 2.79 4.21
CA VAL A 30 5.72 3.01 3.25
C VAL A 30 5.10 3.40 1.93
N ILE A 31 5.53 4.54 1.38
CA ILE A 31 4.99 5.07 0.14
C ILE A 31 6.14 5.29 -0.83
N TRP A 32 5.96 4.78 -2.05
CA TRP A 32 6.93 4.95 -3.14
C TRP A 32 6.41 6.01 -4.10
N GLU A 33 7.29 6.94 -4.46
CA GLU A 33 6.97 7.94 -5.47
C GLU A 33 7.28 7.37 -6.84
N LEU A 34 6.27 7.37 -7.72
CA LEU A 34 6.38 6.89 -9.08
C LEU A 34 5.98 8.02 -10.03
N GLN A 35 5.96 7.76 -11.33
CA GLN A 35 5.64 8.81 -12.31
C GLN A 35 4.13 9.03 -12.36
N GLY A 36 3.68 10.10 -11.70
CA GLY A 36 2.28 10.50 -11.74
C GLY A 36 1.39 9.82 -10.71
N PHE A 37 1.95 8.96 -9.85
CA PHE A 37 1.19 8.30 -8.80
C PHE A 37 2.11 7.80 -7.70
N TYR A 38 1.52 7.33 -6.59
CA TYR A 38 2.26 6.80 -5.44
C TYR A 38 1.79 5.39 -5.12
N PHE A 39 2.73 4.53 -4.73
CA PHE A 39 2.45 3.14 -4.38
C PHE A 39 2.53 2.98 -2.86
N LEU A 40 1.42 2.56 -2.25
CA LEU A 40 1.34 2.30 -0.82
C LEU A 40 1.69 0.83 -0.59
N GLU A 41 2.93 0.59 -0.17
CA GLU A 41 3.44 -0.79 -0.02
C GLU A 41 3.03 -1.43 1.29
N HIS A 42 3.26 -0.71 2.37
CA HIS A 42 2.93 -1.19 3.71
C HIS A 42 2.06 -0.16 4.40
N PHE A 43 0.99 -0.63 4.99
CA PHE A 43 0.11 0.22 5.77
C PHE A 43 -0.37 -0.60 6.95
N GLU A 44 0.09 -0.25 8.14
CA GLU A 44 -0.25 -0.98 9.34
C GLU A 44 -0.64 -0.06 10.48
N VAL A 45 -1.78 -0.38 11.09
CA VAL A 45 -2.20 0.20 12.37
C VAL A 45 -1.92 -0.88 13.41
N PHE A 46 -1.18 -0.55 14.47
CA PHE A 46 -0.82 -1.52 15.49
C PHE A 46 -2.06 -2.09 16.16
N GLU A 47 -1.98 -3.36 16.57
CA GLU A 47 -3.11 -4.13 17.06
C GLU A 47 -3.91 -3.42 18.16
N GLU A 48 -3.24 -2.79 19.12
CA GLU A 48 -3.88 -2.12 20.23
C GLU A 48 -4.70 -0.89 19.80
N PHE A 49 -4.51 -0.41 18.58
CA PHE A 49 -5.22 0.77 18.03
C PHE A 49 -6.23 0.40 16.95
N ARG A 50 -6.39 -0.86 16.62
CA ARG A 50 -7.36 -1.30 15.63
C ARG A 50 -8.77 -1.18 16.18
N ASN A 51 -9.76 -1.14 15.30
CA ASN A 51 -11.19 -0.99 15.64
C ASN A 51 -11.57 0.37 16.23
N GLN A 52 -10.69 1.38 16.10
CA GLN A 52 -10.95 2.74 16.55
C GLN A 52 -11.13 3.71 15.36
N LYS A 53 -11.31 3.16 14.15
CA LYS A 53 -11.48 3.90 12.90
C LYS A 53 -10.27 4.76 12.51
N PHE A 54 -9.11 4.50 13.06
CA PHE A 54 -7.89 5.22 12.68
C PHE A 54 -7.51 4.95 11.22
N GLY A 55 -7.68 3.71 10.75
CA GLY A 55 -7.36 3.34 9.38
C GLY A 55 -8.05 4.20 8.34
N GLU A 56 -9.34 4.46 8.55
CA GLU A 56 -10.14 5.30 7.66
C GLU A 56 -9.62 6.74 7.61
N LYS A 57 -9.33 7.31 8.79
CA LYS A 57 -8.80 8.66 8.89
C LYS A 57 -7.42 8.78 8.26
N ILE A 58 -6.58 7.77 8.44
CA ILE A 58 -5.24 7.74 7.89
C ILE A 58 -5.30 7.69 6.36
N LEU A 59 -6.13 6.81 5.80
CA LEU A 59 -6.28 6.72 4.35
C LEU A 59 -6.80 8.03 3.75
N GLU A 60 -7.74 8.68 4.44
CA GLU A 60 -8.24 9.98 4.02
C GLU A 60 -7.12 11.00 3.95
N SER A 61 -6.28 11.05 5.00
CA SER A 61 -5.14 11.96 5.04
C SER A 61 -4.11 11.66 3.95
N LEU A 62 -3.84 10.39 3.70
CA LEU A 62 -2.90 9.98 2.65
C LEU A 62 -3.41 10.38 1.27
N GLN A 63 -4.71 10.23 1.02
CA GLN A 63 -5.31 10.61 -0.26
C GLN A 63 -5.32 12.12 -0.47
N GLU A 64 -5.47 12.90 0.60
CA GLU A 64 -5.35 14.35 0.53
C GLU A 64 -3.92 14.78 0.16
N LYS A 65 -2.93 14.08 0.72
CA LYS A 65 -1.53 14.43 0.50
C LYS A 65 -1.00 13.95 -0.84
N PHE A 66 -1.32 12.72 -1.23
CA PHE A 66 -0.72 12.09 -2.41
C PHE A 66 -1.65 12.01 -3.61
N GLU A 67 -2.93 12.26 -3.43
CA GLU A 67 -3.98 12.26 -4.46
C GLU A 67 -4.17 10.93 -5.18
N LYS A 68 -3.16 10.45 -5.92
CA LYS A 68 -3.25 9.20 -6.69
C LYS A 68 -2.46 8.10 -6.01
N LEU A 69 -3.17 7.15 -5.42
CA LEU A 69 -2.58 6.03 -4.71
C LEU A 69 -2.98 4.71 -5.33
N ILE A 70 -2.03 3.77 -5.33
CA ILE A 70 -2.24 2.40 -5.76
C ILE A 70 -1.67 1.46 -4.70
N LEU A 71 -2.28 0.30 -4.52
CA LEU A 71 -1.85 -0.69 -3.54
C LEU A 71 -2.14 -2.10 -4.00
N GLU A 72 -1.47 -3.06 -3.36
CA GLU A 72 -1.68 -4.48 -3.57
C GLU A 72 -2.49 -5.02 -2.38
N THR A 73 -3.43 -5.92 -2.66
CA THR A 73 -4.20 -6.56 -1.59
C THR A 73 -4.54 -8.00 -1.97
N GLU A 74 -4.76 -8.83 -0.97
CA GLU A 74 -5.15 -10.22 -1.20
C GLU A 74 -6.54 -10.30 -1.82
N PRO A 75 -6.80 -11.30 -2.70
CA PRO A 75 -8.14 -11.51 -3.22
C PRO A 75 -9.13 -11.76 -2.10
N ASP A 76 -10.34 -11.23 -2.23
CA ASP A 76 -11.38 -11.35 -1.21
C ASP A 76 -11.82 -12.79 -0.97
N SER A 77 -11.65 -13.66 -1.95
CA SER A 77 -12.00 -15.08 -1.82
C SER A 77 -11.03 -15.88 -0.94
N LEU A 78 -9.88 -15.29 -0.60
CA LEU A 78 -8.83 -16.01 0.12
C LEU A 78 -9.17 -16.29 1.58
N SER A 79 -9.81 -15.34 2.27
CA SER A 79 -10.17 -15.47 3.68
C SER A 79 -11.15 -14.36 4.08
N GLU A 80 -11.75 -14.49 5.26
CA GLU A 80 -12.63 -13.44 5.80
C GLU A 80 -11.86 -12.15 6.06
N ILE A 81 -10.61 -12.28 6.51
CA ILE A 81 -9.76 -11.11 6.77
C ILE A 81 -9.45 -10.39 5.46
N ALA A 82 -9.14 -11.15 4.41
CA ALA A 82 -8.87 -10.58 3.08
C ALA A 82 -10.11 -9.86 2.54
N GLU A 83 -11.30 -10.44 2.70
CA GLU A 83 -12.54 -9.82 2.28
C GLU A 83 -12.78 -8.50 3.01
N ARG A 84 -12.60 -8.48 4.33
CA ARG A 84 -12.77 -7.26 5.13
C ARG A 84 -11.81 -6.16 4.71
N ARG A 85 -10.56 -6.55 4.43
CA ARG A 85 -9.53 -5.60 3.99
C ARG A 85 -9.90 -4.98 2.63
N LEU A 86 -10.33 -5.81 1.69
CA LEU A 86 -10.74 -5.33 0.37
C LEU A 86 -11.93 -4.38 0.48
N ARG A 87 -12.96 -4.73 1.27
CA ARG A 87 -14.13 -3.88 1.47
C ARG A 87 -13.75 -2.56 2.15
N PHE A 88 -12.79 -2.61 3.08
CA PHE A 88 -12.27 -1.42 3.73
C PHE A 88 -11.69 -0.45 2.70
N TYR A 89 -10.87 -0.95 1.78
CA TYR A 89 -10.31 -0.11 0.73
C TYR A 89 -11.38 0.41 -0.22
N GLU A 90 -12.36 -0.41 -0.57
CA GLU A 90 -13.47 0.02 -1.43
C GLU A 90 -14.27 1.16 -0.80
N ARG A 91 -14.56 1.06 0.51
CA ARG A 91 -15.28 2.12 1.22
C ARG A 91 -14.49 3.42 1.26
N ASN A 92 -13.19 3.34 1.13
CA ASN A 92 -12.31 4.49 1.18
C ASN A 92 -11.85 5.00 -0.19
N GLY A 93 -12.58 4.64 -1.23
CA GLY A 93 -12.39 5.22 -2.55
C GLY A 93 -11.49 4.44 -3.51
N PHE A 94 -11.08 3.24 -3.14
CA PHE A 94 -10.26 2.39 -4.01
C PHE A 94 -11.13 1.38 -4.76
N SER A 95 -10.69 0.99 -5.94
CA SER A 95 -11.35 -0.07 -6.70
C SER A 95 -10.29 -1.01 -7.29
N VAL A 96 -10.69 -2.26 -7.53
CA VAL A 96 -9.80 -3.25 -8.13
C VAL A 96 -9.59 -2.90 -9.60
N ILE A 97 -8.35 -2.68 -10.00
CA ILE A 97 -8.00 -2.36 -11.38
C ILE A 97 -7.35 -3.53 -12.12
N GLU A 98 -6.84 -4.53 -11.39
CA GLU A 98 -6.28 -5.73 -11.98
C GLU A 98 -6.39 -6.90 -11.01
N LYS A 99 -7.07 -7.97 -11.43
CA LYS A 99 -7.26 -9.18 -10.62
C LYS A 99 -6.19 -10.24 -10.83
N ASN A 100 -5.44 -10.13 -11.92
CA ASN A 100 -4.39 -11.08 -12.27
C ASN A 100 -3.00 -10.50 -12.09
N TYR A 101 -2.83 -9.70 -11.05
CA TYR A 101 -1.57 -9.06 -10.77
C TYR A 101 -0.65 -10.02 -10.00
N LEU A 102 0.59 -10.16 -10.48
CA LEU A 102 1.59 -10.97 -9.79
C LEU A 102 2.57 -10.07 -9.05
N GLN A 103 2.59 -10.23 -7.73
CA GLN A 103 3.60 -9.59 -6.91
C GLN A 103 4.90 -10.38 -7.07
N PRO A 104 5.99 -9.74 -7.51
CA PRO A 104 7.27 -10.44 -7.66
C PRO A 104 7.79 -10.96 -6.33
N SER A 105 8.60 -12.03 -6.38
CA SER A 105 9.22 -12.55 -5.18
C SER A 105 10.32 -11.61 -4.69
N TYR A 106 10.51 -11.56 -3.37
CA TYR A 106 11.53 -10.70 -2.76
C TYR A 106 12.93 -11.34 -2.70
N GLY A 107 13.12 -12.51 -3.28
CA GLY A 107 14.43 -13.17 -3.27
C GLY A 107 14.35 -14.64 -3.62
N GLU A 108 15.50 -15.30 -3.56
CA GLU A 108 15.62 -16.72 -3.88
C GLU A 108 14.74 -17.58 -2.97
N GLY A 109 14.11 -18.59 -3.55
CA GLY A 109 13.26 -19.52 -2.82
C GLY A 109 11.88 -19.00 -2.48
N LYS A 110 11.55 -17.75 -2.86
CA LYS A 110 10.21 -17.19 -2.67
C LYS A 110 9.47 -17.21 -3.99
N TYR A 111 8.16 -17.42 -3.91
CA TYR A 111 7.31 -17.50 -5.09
C TYR A 111 6.55 -16.22 -5.31
N ALA A 112 6.27 -15.90 -6.57
CA ALA A 112 5.36 -14.81 -6.90
C ALA A 112 3.97 -15.12 -6.35
N VAL A 113 3.28 -14.10 -5.86
CA VAL A 113 1.95 -14.24 -5.28
C VAL A 113 0.94 -13.51 -6.15
N ASN A 114 -0.20 -14.16 -6.41
CA ASN A 114 -1.27 -13.51 -7.14
C ASN A 114 -2.09 -12.64 -6.20
N LEU A 115 -2.11 -11.34 -6.48
CA LEU A 115 -2.82 -10.35 -5.68
C LEU A 115 -3.78 -9.54 -6.56
N PHE A 116 -4.61 -8.75 -5.92
CA PHE A 116 -5.39 -7.72 -6.61
C PHE A 116 -4.64 -6.40 -6.50
N LEU A 117 -4.67 -5.65 -7.59
CA LEU A 117 -4.14 -4.29 -7.60
C LEU A 117 -5.33 -3.35 -7.48
N MET A 118 -5.28 -2.44 -6.52
CA MET A 118 -6.34 -1.46 -6.28
C MET A 118 -5.80 -0.04 -6.40
N ALA A 119 -6.64 0.87 -6.87
CA ALA A 119 -6.27 2.27 -7.01
C ALA A 119 -7.47 3.18 -6.75
N ASN A 120 -7.18 4.42 -6.37
CA ASN A 120 -8.21 5.46 -6.22
C ASN A 120 -8.34 6.33 -7.46
N PHE A 121 -7.74 5.88 -8.56
CA PHE A 121 -7.80 6.57 -9.86
C PHE A 121 -7.81 5.52 -10.98
N GLU A 122 -8.18 5.95 -12.19
CA GLU A 122 -8.16 5.07 -13.35
C GLU A 122 -6.86 5.30 -14.12
N PRO A 123 -5.99 4.30 -14.22
CA PRO A 123 -4.72 4.47 -14.94
C PRO A 123 -4.93 4.56 -16.44
N GLU A 124 -4.15 5.42 -17.10
CA GLU A 124 -4.20 5.55 -18.56
C GLU A 124 -3.66 4.31 -19.27
N ASN A 125 -2.59 3.72 -18.69
CA ASN A 125 -1.97 2.52 -19.24
C ASN A 125 -1.57 1.59 -18.09
N LEU A 126 -2.36 0.55 -17.88
CA LEU A 126 -2.15 -0.39 -16.78
C LEU A 126 -0.83 -1.15 -16.92
N GLU A 127 -0.46 -1.56 -18.13
CA GLU A 127 0.79 -2.30 -18.35
C GLU A 127 2.02 -1.48 -17.97
N THR A 128 2.04 -0.22 -18.36
CA THR A 128 3.13 0.70 -18.03
C THR A 128 3.21 0.92 -16.53
N LEU A 129 2.07 1.07 -15.88
CA LEU A 129 1.98 1.28 -14.44
C LEU A 129 2.52 0.07 -13.67
N VAL A 130 2.11 -1.14 -14.05
CA VAL A 130 2.58 -2.38 -13.42
C VAL A 130 4.08 -2.53 -13.60
N LYS A 131 4.58 -2.26 -14.81
CA LYS A 131 6.02 -2.33 -15.10
C LYS A 131 6.82 -1.38 -14.21
N GLU A 132 6.33 -0.17 -14.03
CA GLU A 132 7.00 0.82 -13.17
C GLU A 132 7.04 0.36 -11.71
N ILE A 133 5.95 -0.20 -11.20
CA ILE A 133 5.92 -0.75 -9.84
C ILE A 133 6.99 -1.83 -9.71
N HIS A 134 7.07 -2.74 -10.67
CA HIS A 134 8.05 -3.83 -10.63
C HIS A 134 9.48 -3.32 -10.69
N GLU A 135 9.75 -2.33 -11.51
CA GLU A 135 11.10 -1.77 -11.65
C GLU A 135 11.54 -0.99 -10.42
N ILE A 136 10.69 -0.13 -9.88
CA ILE A 136 11.05 0.77 -8.79
C ILE A 136 10.94 0.10 -7.43
N VAL A 137 9.82 -0.57 -7.15
CA VAL A 137 9.58 -1.16 -5.83
C VAL A 137 10.29 -2.50 -5.69
N TYR A 138 10.25 -3.35 -6.69
CA TYR A 138 10.81 -4.70 -6.64
C TYR A 138 12.16 -4.85 -7.35
N GLU A 139 12.62 -3.82 -8.00
CA GLU A 139 13.93 -3.79 -8.66
C GLU A 139 14.15 -4.87 -9.73
N ILE A 140 13.14 -5.13 -10.56
CA ILE A 140 13.27 -6.11 -11.65
C ILE A 140 13.06 -5.54 -13.05
#